data_9c36ea539df1aa86a5988d451fca11f6
#
_entry.id   9c36ea539df1aa86a5988d451fca11f6
#
_cell.length_a   1.000
_cell.length_b   1.000
_cell.length_c   1.000
_cell.angle_alpha   90.00
_cell.angle_beta   90.00
_cell.angle_gamma   90.00
#
_symmetry.space_group_name_H-M   'P 1'
#
loop_
_entity.id
_entity.type
_entity.pdbx_description
1 polymer ?
#
loop_
_entity_poly.entity_id
_entity_poly.type
_entity_poly.pdbx_seq_one_letter_code
_entity_poly.pdbx_strand_id
1 'polypeptide(L)'
;MGKLQFLFRLTQAGVKWYNSTNDWRRLIDMATFQYIAKDASGNEQRGQIEAGDRNSAIAAVRAQGLFPTALGEVKRAAAPAAPPPKAAKGKKAPAAAKPAKKSGALNKEIKLKMPSFLQGKIKTKVLTQFTRQLATLVNAGLPLMRGLEVLKRQMKDPQMKEALDGISENIAAGGTFSESLTQYPKIFDNLYVNMVKAGEAGGVLEVVLGRLAEFAEKSEKIKNKVKGAMIYPVVVLVAAVGITAFLLVAVIPKFKEVFADMLGGQALPAITQAVIDMSEWVQHNGLTIAIIVAAFIVIKKVVGRTAGGAKFYDWLSLKAPVTGTLVQRTAVSRVTRTLGTLLSSGVPILQSLVIVRDTTGNRIVSQALQNVHDAVKEGEGMTQPLSQCPVFPPMVVSMVEVGEETGALADMLTRIANTYDDEVDNAVAGMTAAIEPALIIVLALVVGTIVIAMFLPMIKIISSVTGGG
;
A
#
# COMPACT_ATOMS: atom_id res chain seq x y z
N MET A 1 -2.07 -28.48 42.57
CA MET A 1 -2.68 -29.67 41.91
C MET A 1 -4.19 -29.66 41.85
N GLY A 2 -4.91 -28.73 42.44
CA GLY A 2 -6.39 -28.67 42.50
C GLY A 2 -7.12 -28.01 41.32
N LYS A 3 -6.46 -27.26 40.44
CA LYS A 3 -7.13 -26.55 39.33
C LYS A 3 -7.13 -27.28 37.99
N LEU A 4 -6.30 -28.30 37.80
CA LEU A 4 -6.31 -29.11 36.57
C LEU A 4 -7.34 -30.27 36.58
N GLN A 5 -7.77 -30.73 37.75
CA GLN A 5 -8.81 -31.77 37.85
C GLN A 5 -10.25 -31.22 37.65
N PHE A 6 -10.45 -29.92 37.79
CA PHE A 6 -11.77 -29.31 37.55
C PHE A 6 -12.03 -29.10 36.05
N LEU A 7 -11.00 -28.90 35.26
CA LEU A 7 -11.10 -28.72 33.79
C LEU A 7 -11.33 -30.07 33.06
N PHE A 8 -10.91 -31.20 33.64
CA PHE A 8 -11.06 -32.53 33.03
C PHE A 8 -12.46 -33.16 33.26
N ARG A 9 -13.22 -32.67 34.25
CA ARG A 9 -14.60 -33.13 34.51
C ARG A 9 -15.70 -32.48 33.68
N LEU A 10 -15.39 -31.37 32.99
CA LEU A 10 -16.34 -30.63 32.13
C LEU A 10 -16.38 -31.12 30.68
N THR A 11 -15.45 -32.00 30.28
CA THR A 11 -15.41 -32.58 28.93
C THR A 11 -16.25 -33.82 28.72
N GLN A 12 -16.85 -34.40 29.77
CA GLN A 12 -17.73 -35.59 29.68
C GLN A 12 -19.23 -35.27 29.62
N ALA A 13 -19.65 -34.02 29.74
CA ALA A 13 -21.04 -33.63 29.63
C ALA A 13 -21.24 -32.87 28.32
N GLY A 14 -21.33 -33.57 27.20
CA GLY A 14 -21.81 -33.22 25.86
C GLY A 14 -22.31 -31.80 25.57
N VAL A 15 -21.63 -30.74 26.02
CA VAL A 15 -21.98 -29.36 25.74
C VAL A 15 -21.21 -28.89 24.47
N LYS A 16 -21.96 -28.77 23.39
CA LYS A 16 -21.49 -28.14 22.14
C LYS A 16 -20.87 -26.77 22.43
N TRP A 17 -19.59 -26.64 22.17
CA TRP A 17 -18.92 -25.34 22.14
C TRP A 17 -19.50 -24.49 21.00
N TYR A 18 -20.34 -23.54 21.34
CA TYR A 18 -20.72 -22.45 20.46
C TYR A 18 -19.58 -21.46 20.46
N ASN A 19 -19.10 -21.07 19.26
CA ASN A 19 -17.98 -20.17 19.02
C ASN A 19 -18.27 -18.76 19.58
N SER A 20 -17.81 -18.47 20.81
CA SER A 20 -18.16 -17.30 21.60
C SER A 20 -17.29 -16.07 21.33
N THR A 21 -16.56 -16.01 20.23
CA THR A 21 -15.72 -14.83 19.89
C THR A 21 -16.48 -13.70 19.19
N ASN A 22 -17.72 -13.94 18.75
CA ASN A 22 -18.54 -12.90 18.10
C ASN A 22 -19.57 -12.21 19.02
N ASP A 23 -19.86 -12.76 20.20
CA ASP A 23 -20.87 -12.17 21.10
C ASP A 23 -20.34 -11.00 21.92
N TRP A 24 -19.05 -10.95 22.24
CA TRP A 24 -18.47 -9.82 22.96
C TRP A 24 -18.37 -8.55 22.11
N ARG A 25 -18.30 -8.67 20.78
CA ARG A 25 -18.34 -7.52 19.86
C ARG A 25 -19.75 -6.93 19.72
N ARG A 26 -20.80 -7.71 19.94
CA ARG A 26 -22.20 -7.23 19.87
C ARG A 26 -22.62 -6.45 21.11
N LEU A 27 -21.97 -6.63 22.24
CA LEU A 27 -22.26 -5.92 23.50
C LEU A 27 -21.56 -4.56 23.61
N ILE A 28 -20.61 -4.26 22.72
CA ILE A 28 -19.84 -2.99 22.74
C ILE A 28 -20.38 -1.97 21.71
N ASP A 29 -21.20 -2.39 20.76
CA ASP A 29 -21.71 -1.53 19.66
C ASP A 29 -23.22 -1.30 19.74
N MET A 30 -23.78 -1.07 20.94
CA MET A 30 -25.15 -0.58 21.05
C MET A 30 -25.18 0.92 20.80
N ALA A 31 -25.63 1.31 19.62
CA ALA A 31 -25.89 2.72 19.29
C ALA A 31 -27.23 3.16 19.83
N THR A 32 -27.31 4.37 20.43
CA THR A 32 -28.56 4.96 20.89
C THR A 32 -29.22 5.69 19.73
N PHE A 33 -30.44 5.27 19.38
CA PHE A 33 -31.25 5.91 18.34
C PHE A 33 -32.34 6.77 18.97
N GLN A 34 -32.49 7.99 18.50
CA GLN A 34 -33.60 8.86 18.84
C GLN A 34 -34.67 8.71 17.78
N TYR A 35 -35.90 8.40 18.17
CA TYR A 35 -37.02 8.22 17.26
C TYR A 35 -38.14 9.21 17.48
N ILE A 36 -38.85 9.53 16.38
CA ILE A 36 -40.16 10.18 16.37
C ILE A 36 -41.11 9.18 15.76
N ALA A 37 -42.16 8.81 16.48
CA ALA A 37 -43.13 7.83 16.04
C ALA A 37 -44.54 8.29 16.36
N LYS A 38 -45.54 7.83 15.57
CA LYS A 38 -46.97 8.07 15.82
C LYS A 38 -47.61 6.87 16.48
N ASP A 39 -48.45 7.09 17.45
CA ASP A 39 -49.30 6.07 18.01
C ASP A 39 -50.53 5.79 17.12
N ALA A 40 -51.34 4.79 17.50
CA ALA A 40 -52.57 4.46 16.75
C ALA A 40 -53.61 5.58 16.71
N SER A 41 -53.48 6.61 17.55
CA SER A 41 -54.33 7.80 17.64
C SER A 41 -53.78 8.99 16.85
N GLY A 42 -52.61 8.85 16.19
CA GLY A 42 -52.00 9.88 15.35
C GLY A 42 -51.11 10.90 16.09
N ASN A 43 -50.93 10.76 17.43
CA ASN A 43 -50.09 11.65 18.23
C ASN A 43 -48.61 11.32 18.08
N GLU A 44 -47.77 12.34 17.98
CA GLU A 44 -46.32 12.18 17.89
C GLU A 44 -45.68 11.93 19.26
N GLN A 45 -44.96 10.83 19.38
CA GLN A 45 -44.13 10.50 20.54
C GLN A 45 -42.64 10.49 20.14
N ARG A 46 -41.82 11.03 21.03
CA ARG A 46 -40.35 11.06 20.88
C ARG A 46 -39.72 10.25 21.97
N GLY A 47 -38.79 9.39 21.62
CA GLY A 47 -38.08 8.54 22.58
C GLY A 47 -36.69 8.20 22.12
N GLN A 48 -35.96 7.47 22.95
CA GLN A 48 -34.66 6.91 22.63
C GLN A 48 -34.70 5.40 22.84
N ILE A 49 -34.03 4.67 21.94
CA ILE A 49 -33.92 3.21 21.99
C ILE A 49 -32.50 2.79 21.68
N GLU A 50 -31.99 1.81 22.42
CA GLU A 50 -30.67 1.22 22.16
C GLU A 50 -30.82 -0.01 21.26
N ALA A 51 -30.09 -0.06 20.15
CA ALA A 51 -30.13 -1.15 19.20
C ALA A 51 -28.77 -1.31 18.50
N GLY A 52 -28.49 -2.50 18.04
CA GLY A 52 -27.24 -2.81 17.33
C GLY A 52 -27.17 -2.25 15.90
N ASP A 53 -28.33 -2.01 15.29
CA ASP A 53 -28.46 -1.37 13.98
C ASP A 53 -29.79 -0.64 13.81
N ARG A 54 -29.91 0.14 12.72
CA ARG A 54 -31.09 0.92 12.41
C ARG A 54 -32.35 0.06 12.19
N ASN A 55 -32.21 -1.12 11.63
CA ASN A 55 -33.35 -2.02 11.35
C ASN A 55 -33.88 -2.66 12.64
N SER A 56 -32.99 -3.03 13.55
CA SER A 56 -33.35 -3.51 14.88
C SER A 56 -34.03 -2.44 15.72
N ALA A 57 -33.61 -1.17 15.62
CA ALA A 57 -34.25 -0.02 16.26
C ALA A 57 -35.68 0.19 15.72
N ILE A 58 -35.89 0.11 14.42
CA ILE A 58 -37.22 0.20 13.78
C ILE A 58 -38.15 -0.94 14.27
N ALA A 59 -37.63 -2.17 14.31
CA ALA A 59 -38.38 -3.34 14.77
C ALA A 59 -38.80 -3.20 16.24
N ALA A 60 -37.92 -2.70 17.10
CA ALA A 60 -38.17 -2.49 18.50
C ALA A 60 -39.21 -1.38 18.77
N VAL A 61 -39.20 -0.28 17.99
CA VAL A 61 -40.21 0.78 18.06
C VAL A 61 -41.58 0.27 17.59
N ARG A 62 -41.63 -0.57 16.55
CA ARG A 62 -42.87 -1.21 16.09
C ARG A 62 -43.43 -2.20 17.08
N ALA A 63 -42.59 -2.92 17.81
CA ALA A 63 -43.01 -3.85 18.85
C ALA A 63 -43.72 -3.14 20.04
N GLN A 64 -43.48 -1.83 20.21
CA GLN A 64 -44.16 -0.96 21.19
C GLN A 64 -45.46 -0.38 20.64
N GLY A 65 -45.93 -0.80 19.46
CA GLY A 65 -47.17 -0.33 18.86
C GLY A 65 -47.05 1.07 18.24
N LEU A 66 -45.84 1.58 18.01
CA LEU A 66 -45.57 2.90 17.48
C LEU A 66 -45.07 2.81 16.02
N PHE A 67 -45.50 3.74 15.17
CA PHE A 67 -45.08 3.82 13.78
C PHE A 67 -43.99 4.89 13.62
N PRO A 68 -42.70 4.48 13.44
CA PRO A 68 -41.60 5.43 13.33
C PRO A 68 -41.68 6.27 12.06
N THR A 69 -41.70 7.61 12.22
CA THR A 69 -41.70 8.58 11.12
C THR A 69 -40.32 9.17 10.87
N ALA A 70 -39.44 9.22 11.90
CA ALA A 70 -38.04 9.60 11.78
C ALA A 70 -37.16 8.83 12.80
N LEU A 71 -35.95 8.41 12.39
CA LEU A 71 -34.99 7.74 13.23
C LEU A 71 -33.59 8.32 12.96
N GLY A 72 -32.96 8.86 14.00
CA GLY A 72 -31.61 9.44 13.97
C GLY A 72 -30.68 8.78 14.99
N GLU A 73 -29.42 8.55 14.61
CA GLU A 73 -28.38 8.03 15.50
C GLU A 73 -27.74 9.15 16.30
N VAL A 74 -27.70 9.04 17.63
CA VAL A 74 -27.06 10.00 18.52
C VAL A 74 -25.62 9.60 18.79
N LYS A 75 -24.65 10.30 18.18
CA LYS A 75 -23.22 10.12 18.51
C LYS A 75 -22.95 10.57 19.95
N ARG A 76 -22.45 9.67 20.78
CA ARG A 76 -22.07 9.89 22.18
C ARG A 76 -20.96 10.94 22.26
N ALA A 77 -21.31 12.16 22.71
CA ALA A 77 -20.32 13.15 23.13
C ALA A 77 -19.89 12.83 24.57
N ALA A 78 -18.59 12.98 24.86
CA ALA A 78 -17.98 12.72 26.15
C ALA A 78 -18.65 13.52 27.28
N ALA A 79 -18.75 12.88 28.46
CA ALA A 79 -19.43 13.37 29.67
C ALA A 79 -18.89 14.69 30.17
N PRO A 80 -19.75 15.62 30.60
CA PRO A 80 -19.35 16.77 31.41
C PRO A 80 -19.62 16.57 32.92
N ALA A 81 -18.74 17.14 33.71
CA ALA A 81 -18.78 17.19 35.18
C ALA A 81 -19.95 18.01 35.74
N ALA A 82 -20.29 17.69 36.99
CA ALA A 82 -21.45 18.14 37.78
C ALA A 82 -21.55 19.64 38.06
N PRO A 83 -22.75 20.12 38.40
CA PRO A 83 -23.04 21.55 38.61
C PRO A 83 -22.92 22.05 40.06
N PRO A 84 -22.79 23.34 40.28
CA PRO A 84 -23.12 23.98 41.57
C PRO A 84 -24.33 24.93 41.49
N PRO A 85 -24.87 25.41 42.64
CA PRO A 85 -26.28 25.64 42.81
C PRO A 85 -26.75 27.11 42.69
N LYS A 86 -28.09 27.27 42.75
CA LYS A 86 -29.00 28.41 42.67
C LYS A 86 -28.67 29.65 43.48
N ALA A 87 -29.02 30.85 42.93
CA ALA A 87 -29.89 31.88 43.56
C ALA A 87 -30.10 33.04 42.56
N ALA A 88 -31.27 33.35 42.17
CA ALA A 88 -32.31 34.24 42.71
C ALA A 88 -32.26 35.71 42.21
N LYS A 89 -33.34 36.07 41.45
CA LYS A 89 -34.11 37.32 41.40
C LYS A 89 -33.50 38.65 40.95
N GLY A 90 -34.17 39.22 39.92
CA GLY A 90 -34.39 40.67 39.92
C GLY A 90 -34.55 41.38 38.59
N LYS A 91 -35.74 41.44 38.08
CA LYS A 91 -36.49 42.58 37.45
C LYS A 91 -35.79 43.62 36.55
N LYS A 92 -36.37 43.80 35.39
CA LYS A 92 -36.75 45.04 34.66
C LYS A 92 -36.08 45.24 33.28
N ALA A 93 -36.88 45.17 32.24
CA ALA A 93 -36.75 45.90 31.00
C ALA A 93 -37.09 47.40 31.21
N PRO A 94 -36.87 48.36 30.29
CA PRO A 94 -36.81 48.24 28.81
C PRO A 94 -35.83 49.23 28.12
N ALA A 95 -35.82 49.15 26.79
CA ALA A 95 -35.59 50.21 25.84
C ALA A 95 -34.38 50.07 24.88
N ALA A 96 -34.74 49.77 23.66
CA ALA A 96 -34.43 50.46 22.40
C ALA A 96 -32.96 50.70 21.98
N ALA A 97 -32.73 50.17 20.82
CA ALA A 97 -32.03 50.77 19.69
C ALA A 97 -30.58 50.47 19.46
N LYS A 98 -30.35 49.80 18.40
CA LYS A 98 -29.62 50.09 17.16
C LYS A 98 -28.82 48.91 16.60
N PRO A 99 -28.71 48.71 15.30
CA PRO A 99 -28.26 47.47 14.69
C PRO A 99 -26.75 47.31 14.77
N ALA A 100 -26.30 46.26 15.45
CA ALA A 100 -24.88 45.87 15.42
C ALA A 100 -24.58 45.15 14.10
N LYS A 101 -23.59 45.69 13.45
CA LYS A 101 -22.97 45.23 12.22
C LYS A 101 -22.78 43.73 12.19
N LYS A 102 -23.16 43.12 11.05
CA LYS A 102 -22.76 41.78 10.63
C LYS A 102 -21.23 41.59 10.78
N SER A 103 -20.82 40.83 11.74
CA SER A 103 -19.48 40.21 11.72
C SER A 103 -19.55 39.01 10.78
N GLY A 104 -19.59 39.31 9.49
CA GLY A 104 -19.25 38.38 8.47
C GLY A 104 -17.73 38.36 8.36
N ALA A 105 -17.09 37.48 9.06
CA ALA A 105 -15.66 37.23 8.78
C ALA A 105 -15.27 35.85 9.26
N LEU A 106 -14.62 35.16 8.36
CA LEU A 106 -13.70 34.04 8.61
C LEU A 106 -14.30 32.63 8.62
N ASN A 107 -15.02 32.27 7.54
CA ASN A 107 -14.82 30.97 6.93
C ASN A 107 -14.31 31.16 5.49
N LYS A 108 -13.25 31.92 5.33
CA LYS A 108 -12.36 31.78 4.18
C LYS A 108 -11.56 30.50 4.45
N GLU A 109 -12.01 29.37 3.88
CA GLU A 109 -11.13 28.26 3.61
C GLU A 109 -9.92 28.86 2.89
N ILE A 110 -8.81 29.01 3.62
CA ILE A 110 -7.52 29.34 3.04
C ILE A 110 -7.14 28.10 2.23
N LYS A 111 -7.56 28.03 0.98
CA LYS A 111 -6.97 27.14 -0.01
C LYS A 111 -5.53 27.57 -0.18
N LEU A 112 -4.63 27.10 0.70
CA LEU A 112 -3.21 27.13 0.45
C LEU A 112 -3.01 26.32 -0.84
N LYS A 113 -2.91 27.01 -1.98
CA LYS A 113 -2.39 26.42 -3.20
C LYS A 113 -0.95 26.03 -2.89
N MET A 114 -0.75 24.79 -2.46
CA MET A 114 0.59 24.24 -2.36
C MET A 114 1.22 24.31 -3.75
N PRO A 115 2.45 24.85 -3.85
CA PRO A 115 3.12 24.95 -5.14
C PRO A 115 3.20 23.56 -5.78
N SER A 116 2.97 23.46 -7.08
CA SER A 116 2.80 22.22 -7.84
C SER A 116 3.99 21.25 -7.74
N PHE A 117 5.16 21.71 -7.26
CA PHE A 117 6.32 20.85 -7.04
C PHE A 117 6.26 20.04 -5.72
N LEU A 118 5.49 20.48 -4.71
CA LEU A 118 5.24 19.77 -3.47
C LEU A 118 4.02 18.80 -3.57
N GLN A 119 3.28 18.89 -4.65
CA GLN A 119 2.17 17.98 -4.90
C GLN A 119 2.74 16.61 -5.28
N GLY A 120 2.56 15.61 -4.41
CA GLY A 120 3.00 14.22 -4.65
C GLY A 120 2.30 13.62 -5.87
N LYS A 121 2.85 12.54 -6.42
CA LYS A 121 2.18 11.77 -7.50
C LYS A 121 0.83 11.26 -7.00
N ILE A 122 -0.20 11.34 -7.84
CA ILE A 122 -1.50 10.71 -7.59
C ILE A 122 -1.30 9.21 -7.33
N LYS A 123 -2.04 8.68 -6.37
CA LYS A 123 -2.00 7.24 -6.08
C LYS A 123 -2.48 6.46 -7.29
N THR A 124 -1.73 5.47 -7.73
CA THR A 124 -2.08 4.58 -8.85
C THR A 124 -3.52 4.07 -8.76
N LYS A 125 -3.98 3.74 -7.53
CA LYS A 125 -5.35 3.31 -7.27
C LYS A 125 -6.42 4.31 -7.72
N VAL A 126 -6.17 5.62 -7.57
CA VAL A 126 -7.12 6.67 -7.99
C VAL A 126 -7.24 6.69 -9.51
N LEU A 127 -6.10 6.60 -10.20
CA LEU A 127 -6.07 6.55 -11.67
C LEU A 127 -6.74 5.27 -12.20
N THR A 128 -6.41 4.11 -11.64
CA THR A 128 -7.02 2.82 -12.01
C THR A 128 -8.55 2.87 -11.86
N GLN A 129 -9.04 3.37 -10.72
CA GLN A 129 -10.47 3.49 -10.47
C GLN A 129 -11.14 4.48 -11.43
N PHE A 130 -10.53 5.62 -11.69
CA PHE A 130 -10.98 6.59 -12.67
C PHE A 130 -11.10 5.96 -14.06
N THR A 131 -10.04 5.29 -14.52
CA THR A 131 -10.01 4.66 -15.85
C THR A 131 -11.09 3.59 -15.99
N ARG A 132 -11.30 2.73 -14.99
CA ARG A 132 -12.36 1.71 -14.98
C ARG A 132 -13.74 2.34 -15.04
N GLN A 133 -13.98 3.36 -14.24
CA GLN A 133 -15.28 4.06 -14.22
C GLN A 133 -15.53 4.78 -15.55
N LEU A 134 -14.53 5.46 -16.12
CA LEU A 134 -14.64 6.11 -17.41
C LEU A 134 -14.93 5.10 -18.51
N ALA A 135 -14.17 4.00 -18.57
CA ALA A 135 -14.40 2.92 -19.52
C ALA A 135 -15.83 2.36 -19.42
N THR A 136 -16.33 2.15 -18.21
CA THR A 136 -17.70 1.66 -17.98
C THR A 136 -18.75 2.64 -18.47
N LEU A 137 -18.58 3.95 -18.23
CA LEU A 137 -19.53 4.97 -18.67
C LEU A 137 -19.55 5.12 -20.19
N VAL A 138 -18.37 5.14 -20.81
CA VAL A 138 -18.23 5.27 -22.27
C VAL A 138 -18.76 4.00 -22.97
N ASN A 139 -18.45 2.81 -22.45
CA ASN A 139 -18.98 1.54 -22.98
C ASN A 139 -20.51 1.42 -22.83
N ALA A 140 -21.10 2.09 -21.84
CA ALA A 140 -22.55 2.22 -21.70
C ALA A 140 -23.18 3.27 -22.64
N GLY A 141 -22.39 3.85 -23.56
CA GLY A 141 -22.86 4.85 -24.54
C GLY A 141 -22.93 6.29 -24.00
N LEU A 142 -22.38 6.56 -22.80
CA LEU A 142 -22.35 7.92 -22.29
C LEU A 142 -21.28 8.74 -23.03
N PRO A 143 -21.63 9.94 -23.57
CA PRO A 143 -20.65 10.83 -24.21
C PRO A 143 -19.47 11.13 -23.27
N LEU A 144 -18.24 11.13 -23.81
CA LEU A 144 -17.00 11.32 -23.05
C LEU A 144 -17.06 12.52 -22.09
N MET A 145 -17.48 13.68 -22.60
CA MET A 145 -17.59 14.90 -21.77
C MET A 145 -18.52 14.72 -20.58
N ARG A 146 -19.65 14.05 -20.79
CA ARG A 146 -20.60 13.78 -19.71
C ARG A 146 -20.02 12.79 -18.69
N GLY A 147 -19.29 11.78 -19.18
CA GLY A 147 -18.54 10.84 -18.32
C GLY A 147 -17.53 11.55 -17.43
N LEU A 148 -16.73 12.45 -18.01
CA LEU A 148 -15.73 13.24 -17.26
C LEU A 148 -16.38 14.13 -16.20
N GLU A 149 -17.50 14.80 -16.50
CA GLU A 149 -18.25 15.61 -15.53
C GLU A 149 -18.78 14.78 -14.35
N VAL A 150 -19.35 13.60 -14.62
CA VAL A 150 -19.87 12.70 -13.58
C VAL A 150 -18.73 12.26 -12.66
N LEU A 151 -17.61 11.83 -13.25
CA LEU A 151 -16.44 11.38 -12.48
C LEU A 151 -15.79 12.51 -11.69
N LYS A 152 -15.68 13.71 -12.24
CA LYS A 152 -15.19 14.90 -11.54
C LYS A 152 -15.98 15.18 -10.26
N ARG A 153 -17.30 15.06 -10.28
CA ARG A 153 -18.17 15.26 -9.09
C ARG A 153 -17.94 14.21 -8.01
N GLN A 154 -17.58 12.98 -8.40
CA GLN A 154 -17.31 11.86 -7.48
C GLN A 154 -15.88 11.85 -6.97
N MET A 155 -14.96 12.55 -7.64
CA MET A 155 -13.53 12.52 -7.33
C MET A 155 -13.24 13.24 -6.01
N LYS A 156 -12.52 12.54 -5.10
CA LYS A 156 -12.10 13.08 -3.80
C LYS A 156 -10.68 13.66 -3.83
N ASP A 157 -9.87 13.18 -4.76
CA ASP A 157 -8.48 13.62 -4.90
C ASP A 157 -8.45 15.00 -5.59
N PRO A 158 -7.89 16.06 -4.95
CA PRO A 158 -7.93 17.41 -5.49
C PRO A 158 -7.10 17.56 -6.77
N GLN A 159 -5.99 16.82 -6.92
CA GLN A 159 -5.14 16.88 -8.11
C GLN A 159 -5.84 16.25 -9.31
N MET A 160 -6.50 15.12 -9.10
CA MET A 160 -7.27 14.48 -10.15
C MET A 160 -8.47 15.35 -10.57
N LYS A 161 -9.11 16.01 -9.61
CA LYS A 161 -10.21 16.92 -9.89
C LYS A 161 -9.75 18.13 -10.72
N GLU A 162 -8.63 18.75 -10.35
CA GLU A 162 -8.03 19.86 -11.10
C GLU A 162 -7.63 19.43 -12.53
N ALA A 163 -7.05 18.21 -12.67
CA ALA A 163 -6.74 17.67 -13.99
C ALA A 163 -8.00 17.45 -14.86
N LEU A 164 -9.07 16.90 -14.27
CA LEU A 164 -10.31 16.68 -14.98
C LEU A 164 -11.02 17.99 -15.36
N ASP A 165 -10.85 19.05 -14.58
CA ASP A 165 -11.33 20.39 -14.94
C ASP A 165 -10.62 20.89 -16.20
N GLY A 166 -9.29 20.90 -16.21
CA GLY A 166 -8.54 21.37 -17.37
C GLY A 166 -8.70 20.49 -18.61
N ILE A 167 -8.81 19.16 -18.44
CA ILE A 167 -9.13 18.25 -19.55
C ILE A 167 -10.50 18.57 -20.16
N SER A 168 -11.53 18.75 -19.31
CA SER A 168 -12.87 19.09 -19.77
C SER A 168 -12.93 20.45 -20.48
N GLU A 169 -12.21 21.44 -19.98
CA GLU A 169 -12.11 22.78 -20.60
C GLU A 169 -11.42 22.70 -21.97
N ASN A 170 -10.31 21.94 -22.09
CA ASN A 170 -9.60 21.81 -23.36
C ASN A 170 -10.43 21.09 -24.41
N ILE A 171 -11.14 20.01 -24.05
CA ILE A 171 -12.04 19.31 -24.97
C ILE A 171 -13.22 20.22 -25.37
N ALA A 172 -13.78 20.99 -24.45
CA ALA A 172 -14.86 21.95 -24.77
C ALA A 172 -14.37 23.07 -25.70
N ALA A 173 -13.09 23.42 -25.66
CA ALA A 173 -12.44 24.36 -26.61
C ALA A 173 -12.12 23.73 -27.97
N GLY A 174 -12.43 22.46 -28.20
CA GLY A 174 -12.21 21.73 -29.47
C GLY A 174 -10.92 20.93 -29.52
N GLY A 175 -10.16 20.82 -28.43
CA GLY A 175 -8.99 19.95 -28.33
C GLY A 175 -9.36 18.47 -28.26
N THR A 176 -8.41 17.57 -28.60
CA THR A 176 -8.63 16.13 -28.47
C THR A 176 -8.47 15.68 -27.02
N PHE A 177 -9.04 14.53 -26.67
CA PHE A 177 -8.87 13.96 -25.33
C PHE A 177 -7.40 13.59 -25.06
N SER A 178 -6.73 12.98 -26.05
CA SER A 178 -5.32 12.61 -25.93
C SER A 178 -4.39 13.82 -25.76
N GLU A 179 -4.61 14.92 -26.47
CA GLU A 179 -3.85 16.17 -26.30
C GLU A 179 -4.08 16.77 -24.91
N SER A 180 -5.31 16.74 -24.42
CA SER A 180 -5.66 17.21 -23.09
C SER A 180 -4.94 16.43 -21.98
N LEU A 181 -4.81 15.10 -22.13
CA LEU A 181 -4.09 14.23 -21.19
C LEU A 181 -2.59 14.53 -21.16
N THR A 182 -2.00 14.92 -22.29
CA THR A 182 -0.56 15.23 -22.41
C THR A 182 -0.12 16.38 -21.50
N GLN A 183 -1.05 17.27 -21.13
CA GLN A 183 -0.78 18.39 -20.21
C GLN A 183 -0.55 17.92 -18.76
N TYR A 184 -0.90 16.68 -18.42
CA TYR A 184 -0.81 16.11 -17.09
C TYR A 184 0.10 14.87 -17.01
N PRO A 185 1.42 14.96 -17.38
CA PRO A 185 2.31 13.80 -17.50
C PRO A 185 2.64 13.14 -16.15
N LYS A 186 2.36 13.80 -15.02
CA LYS A 186 2.51 13.20 -13.67
C LYS A 186 1.37 12.22 -13.35
N ILE A 187 0.24 12.34 -14.04
CA ILE A 187 -0.98 11.55 -13.83
C ILE A 187 -1.10 10.50 -14.93
N PHE A 188 -1.06 10.95 -16.18
CA PHE A 188 -1.21 10.12 -17.37
C PHE A 188 0.16 9.93 -18.01
N ASP A 189 0.65 8.70 -18.02
CA ASP A 189 1.93 8.34 -18.62
C ASP A 189 1.83 8.22 -20.16
N ASN A 190 2.97 8.05 -20.81
CA ASN A 190 3.03 7.92 -22.27
C ASN A 190 2.19 6.75 -22.81
N LEU A 191 2.10 5.66 -22.04
CA LEU A 191 1.26 4.52 -22.41
C LEU A 191 -0.21 4.94 -22.47
N TYR A 192 -0.69 5.60 -21.42
CA TYR A 192 -2.07 6.07 -21.32
C TYR A 192 -2.43 7.00 -22.49
N VAL A 193 -1.61 8.01 -22.70
CA VAL A 193 -1.82 9.01 -23.76
C VAL A 193 -1.82 8.38 -25.15
N ASN A 194 -0.85 7.50 -25.46
CA ASN A 194 -0.76 6.89 -26.78
C ASN A 194 -1.89 5.90 -27.05
N MET A 195 -2.33 5.14 -26.05
CA MET A 195 -3.50 4.28 -26.18
C MET A 195 -4.77 5.09 -26.46
N VAL A 196 -5.00 6.16 -25.71
CA VAL A 196 -6.15 7.05 -25.92
C VAL A 196 -6.08 7.68 -27.31
N LYS A 197 -4.91 8.16 -27.74
CA LYS A 197 -4.69 8.72 -29.08
C LYS A 197 -5.02 7.72 -30.20
N ALA A 198 -4.61 6.46 -30.04
CA ALA A 198 -4.95 5.42 -31.00
C ALA A 198 -6.46 5.13 -31.02
N GLY A 199 -7.11 5.11 -29.87
CA GLY A 199 -8.56 4.92 -29.75
C GLY A 199 -9.38 6.07 -30.33
N GLU A 200 -8.92 7.32 -30.18
CA GLU A 200 -9.53 8.50 -30.78
C GLU A 200 -9.41 8.44 -32.31
N ALA A 201 -8.21 8.21 -32.81
CA ALA A 201 -7.95 8.15 -34.25
C ALA A 201 -8.70 7.01 -34.93
N GLY A 202 -8.88 5.87 -34.27
CA GLY A 202 -9.62 4.71 -34.77
C GLY A 202 -11.14 4.75 -34.51
N GLY A 203 -11.65 5.72 -33.74
CA GLY A 203 -13.05 5.77 -33.33
C GLY A 203 -13.49 4.64 -32.37
N VAL A 204 -12.54 3.99 -31.72
CA VAL A 204 -12.73 2.81 -30.83
C VAL A 204 -12.31 3.12 -29.39
N LEU A 205 -12.55 4.36 -28.96
CA LEU A 205 -12.12 4.86 -27.64
C LEU A 205 -12.66 3.99 -26.49
N GLU A 206 -13.88 3.49 -26.60
CA GLU A 206 -14.51 2.59 -25.63
C GLU A 206 -13.70 1.30 -25.39
N VAL A 207 -13.27 0.66 -26.49
CA VAL A 207 -12.49 -0.57 -26.43
C VAL A 207 -11.12 -0.30 -25.81
N VAL A 208 -10.48 0.80 -26.20
CA VAL A 208 -9.15 1.17 -25.71
C VAL A 208 -9.20 1.54 -24.23
N LEU A 209 -10.21 2.30 -23.77
CA LEU A 209 -10.39 2.60 -22.35
C LEU A 209 -10.64 1.32 -21.53
N GLY A 210 -11.40 0.36 -22.07
CA GLY A 210 -11.59 -0.96 -21.44
C GLY A 210 -10.27 -1.69 -21.24
N ARG A 211 -9.45 -1.81 -22.30
CA ARG A 211 -8.12 -2.43 -22.23
C ARG A 211 -7.16 -1.70 -21.29
N LEU A 212 -7.21 -0.36 -21.29
CA LEU A 212 -6.39 0.46 -20.41
C LEU A 212 -6.79 0.25 -18.94
N ALA A 213 -8.08 0.12 -18.65
CA ALA A 213 -8.57 -0.20 -17.33
C ALA A 213 -8.12 -1.59 -16.86
N GLU A 214 -8.21 -2.61 -17.71
CA GLU A 214 -7.70 -3.95 -17.40
C GLU A 214 -6.19 -3.98 -17.16
N PHE A 215 -5.43 -3.27 -18.00
CA PHE A 215 -3.99 -3.11 -17.82
C PHE A 215 -3.66 -2.46 -16.46
N ALA A 216 -4.32 -1.35 -16.12
CA ALA A 216 -4.11 -0.64 -14.88
C ALA A 216 -4.46 -1.50 -13.65
N GLU A 217 -5.57 -2.24 -13.70
CA GLU A 217 -6.00 -3.14 -12.62
C GLU A 217 -5.03 -4.31 -12.41
N LYS A 218 -4.59 -4.97 -13.50
CA LYS A 218 -3.61 -6.06 -13.41
C LYS A 218 -2.27 -5.56 -12.88
N SER A 219 -1.80 -4.41 -13.37
CA SER A 219 -0.56 -3.77 -12.89
C SER A 219 -0.66 -3.40 -11.40
N GLU A 220 -1.79 -2.87 -10.96
CA GLU A 220 -2.03 -2.54 -9.56
C GLU A 220 -2.11 -3.81 -8.70
N LYS A 221 -2.78 -4.86 -9.17
CA LYS A 221 -2.87 -6.16 -8.49
C LYS A 221 -1.49 -6.75 -8.21
N ILE A 222 -0.63 -6.83 -9.23
CA ILE A 222 0.75 -7.33 -9.09
C ILE A 222 1.51 -6.48 -8.06
N LYS A 223 1.49 -5.15 -8.20
CA LYS A 223 2.17 -4.23 -7.29
C LYS A 223 1.70 -4.38 -5.84
N ASN A 224 0.39 -4.50 -5.63
CA ASN A 224 -0.19 -4.69 -4.30
C ASN A 224 0.16 -6.06 -3.72
N LYS A 225 0.24 -7.10 -4.53
CA LYS A 225 0.62 -8.46 -4.13
C LYS A 225 2.07 -8.49 -3.66
N VAL A 226 3.00 -7.94 -4.46
CA VAL A 226 4.42 -7.82 -4.08
C VAL A 226 4.57 -6.99 -2.79
N LYS A 227 3.87 -5.84 -2.72
CA LYS A 227 3.93 -4.99 -1.52
C LYS A 227 3.35 -5.68 -0.29
N GLY A 228 2.24 -6.39 -0.43
CA GLY A 228 1.60 -7.14 0.65
C GLY A 228 2.51 -8.25 1.19
N ALA A 229 3.16 -9.01 0.31
CA ALA A 229 4.10 -10.05 0.68
C ALA A 229 5.32 -9.52 1.46
N MET A 230 5.75 -8.29 1.18
CA MET A 230 6.89 -7.66 1.87
C MET A 230 6.54 -7.11 3.25
N ILE A 231 5.27 -6.99 3.63
CA ILE A 231 4.88 -6.44 4.94
C ILE A 231 5.37 -7.33 6.08
N TYR A 232 5.13 -8.65 5.99
CA TYR A 232 5.52 -9.61 7.04
C TYR A 232 7.05 -9.60 7.28
N PRO A 233 7.91 -9.77 6.26
CA PRO A 233 9.37 -9.70 6.45
C PRO A 233 9.83 -8.37 7.07
N VAL A 234 9.26 -7.25 6.66
CA VAL A 234 9.63 -5.94 7.20
C VAL A 234 9.21 -5.81 8.67
N VAL A 235 8.01 -6.24 9.05
CA VAL A 235 7.55 -6.21 10.44
C VAL A 235 8.44 -7.07 11.34
N VAL A 236 8.76 -8.29 10.90
CA VAL A 236 9.63 -9.20 11.66
C VAL A 236 11.05 -8.61 11.79
N LEU A 237 11.61 -8.06 10.70
CA LEU A 237 12.92 -7.42 10.74
C LEU A 237 12.95 -6.21 11.70
N VAL A 238 11.94 -5.36 11.66
CA VAL A 238 11.83 -4.19 12.56
C VAL A 238 11.71 -4.64 14.01
N ALA A 239 10.91 -5.67 14.29
CA ALA A 239 10.80 -6.23 15.64
C ALA A 239 12.13 -6.83 16.11
N ALA A 240 12.81 -7.61 15.26
CA ALA A 240 14.11 -8.21 15.56
C ALA A 240 15.18 -7.16 15.88
N VAL A 241 15.30 -6.14 15.01
CA VAL A 241 16.23 -5.02 15.22
C VAL A 241 15.86 -4.24 16.50
N GLY A 242 14.56 -4.01 16.75
CA GLY A 242 14.09 -3.34 17.96
C GLY A 242 14.42 -4.09 19.23
N ILE A 243 14.21 -5.42 19.26
CA ILE A 243 14.56 -6.27 20.41
C ILE A 243 16.08 -6.29 20.61
N THR A 244 16.85 -6.46 19.54
CA THR A 244 18.33 -6.47 19.62
C THR A 244 18.85 -5.11 20.14
N ALA A 245 18.33 -4.00 19.61
CA ALA A 245 18.72 -2.67 20.07
C ALA A 245 18.35 -2.45 21.55
N PHE A 246 17.17 -2.91 21.98
CA PHE A 246 16.76 -2.85 23.37
C PHE A 246 17.71 -3.66 24.29
N LEU A 247 18.09 -4.87 23.89
CA LEU A 247 19.03 -5.68 24.64
C LEU A 247 20.39 -4.99 24.74
N LEU A 248 20.92 -4.46 23.63
CA LEU A 248 22.22 -3.77 23.59
C LEU A 248 22.22 -2.48 24.43
N VAL A 249 21.14 -1.71 24.41
CA VAL A 249 21.11 -0.37 25.04
C VAL A 249 20.67 -0.44 26.51
N ALA A 250 19.73 -1.32 26.86
CA ALA A 250 19.11 -1.32 28.19
C ALA A 250 19.56 -2.49 29.07
N VAL A 251 19.83 -3.67 28.49
CA VAL A 251 20.10 -4.89 29.28
C VAL A 251 21.59 -5.09 29.49
N ILE A 252 22.37 -5.07 28.43
CA ILE A 252 23.82 -5.36 28.50
C ILE A 252 24.57 -4.41 29.45
N PRO A 253 24.34 -3.10 29.49
CA PRO A 253 25.02 -2.21 30.43
C PRO A 253 24.81 -2.59 31.90
N LYS A 254 23.59 -3.00 32.27
CA LYS A 254 23.31 -3.45 33.64
C LYS A 254 24.09 -4.71 34.01
N PHE A 255 24.23 -5.64 33.06
CA PHE A 255 25.06 -6.83 33.28
C PHE A 255 26.55 -6.51 33.35
N LYS A 256 27.04 -5.51 32.60
CA LYS A 256 28.42 -5.03 32.71
C LYS A 256 28.74 -4.56 34.12
N GLU A 257 27.87 -3.76 34.76
CA GLU A 257 28.02 -3.30 36.14
C GLU A 257 28.09 -4.48 37.10
N VAL A 258 27.14 -5.43 36.99
CA VAL A 258 27.13 -6.64 37.86
C VAL A 258 28.39 -7.48 37.67
N PHE A 259 28.88 -7.67 36.45
CA PHE A 259 30.09 -8.44 36.17
C PHE A 259 31.37 -7.74 36.68
N ALA A 260 31.43 -6.42 36.59
CA ALA A 260 32.56 -5.64 37.15
C ALA A 260 32.67 -5.81 38.66
N ASP A 261 31.53 -5.77 39.38
CA ASP A 261 31.49 -5.95 40.83
C ASP A 261 31.84 -7.39 41.26
N MET A 262 31.38 -8.41 40.52
CA MET A 262 31.53 -9.81 40.89
C MET A 262 32.93 -10.41 40.52
N LEU A 263 33.55 -9.93 39.45
CA LEU A 263 34.81 -10.45 38.92
C LEU A 263 36.06 -9.76 39.53
N GLY A 264 35.89 -8.68 40.31
CA GLY A 264 37.02 -8.01 41.00
C GLY A 264 38.14 -7.56 40.07
N GLY A 265 37.84 -7.23 38.79
CA GLY A 265 38.82 -6.78 37.79
C GLY A 265 39.41 -7.88 36.89
N GLN A 266 38.93 -9.10 36.99
CA GLN A 266 39.34 -10.17 36.05
C GLN A 266 38.79 -9.93 34.64
N ALA A 267 39.57 -10.30 33.63
CA ALA A 267 39.18 -10.15 32.25
C ALA A 267 37.93 -10.98 31.90
N LEU A 268 36.96 -10.32 31.25
CA LEU A 268 35.76 -10.96 30.72
C LEU A 268 36.09 -11.92 29.56
N PRO A 269 35.26 -12.93 29.33
CA PRO A 269 35.36 -13.77 28.12
C PRO A 269 35.29 -12.92 26.86
N ALA A 270 36.08 -13.29 25.82
CA ALA A 270 36.17 -12.47 24.58
C ALA A 270 34.82 -12.17 23.92
N ILE A 271 33.90 -13.15 23.89
CA ILE A 271 32.56 -12.97 23.31
C ILE A 271 31.74 -11.94 24.12
N THR A 272 31.83 -12.00 25.45
CA THR A 272 31.14 -11.04 26.35
C THR A 272 31.70 -9.64 26.16
N GLN A 273 33.06 -9.52 26.11
CA GLN A 273 33.70 -8.22 25.87
C GLN A 273 33.29 -7.63 24.52
N ALA A 274 33.29 -8.42 23.44
CA ALA A 274 32.85 -7.96 22.12
C ALA A 274 31.38 -7.46 22.09
N VAL A 275 30.50 -8.14 22.82
CA VAL A 275 29.07 -7.71 22.92
C VAL A 275 28.92 -6.44 23.75
N ILE A 276 29.70 -6.28 24.83
CA ILE A 276 29.73 -5.05 25.61
C ILE A 276 30.28 -3.87 24.80
N ASP A 277 31.40 -4.08 24.09
CA ASP A 277 32.00 -3.06 23.24
C ASP A 277 31.03 -2.62 22.12
N MET A 278 30.31 -3.57 21.52
CA MET A 278 29.25 -3.29 20.55
C MET A 278 28.11 -2.49 21.18
N SER A 279 27.70 -2.83 22.40
CA SER A 279 26.66 -2.10 23.16
C SER A 279 27.07 -0.65 23.42
N GLU A 280 28.29 -0.44 23.90
CA GLU A 280 28.84 0.90 24.17
C GLU A 280 28.98 1.70 22.87
N TRP A 281 29.48 1.06 21.82
CA TRP A 281 29.58 1.71 20.51
C TRP A 281 28.22 2.17 19.98
N VAL A 282 27.17 1.34 20.11
CA VAL A 282 25.80 1.68 19.69
C VAL A 282 25.25 2.84 20.52
N GLN A 283 25.47 2.83 21.85
CA GLN A 283 24.99 3.89 22.75
C GLN A 283 25.66 5.24 22.48
N HIS A 284 26.99 5.25 22.34
CA HIS A 284 27.74 6.48 22.09
C HIS A 284 27.60 7.02 20.65
N ASN A 285 27.37 6.12 19.68
CA ASN A 285 27.33 6.47 18.28
C ASN A 285 25.93 6.39 17.64
N GLY A 286 24.87 6.48 18.42
CA GLY A 286 23.50 6.42 17.90
C GLY A 286 23.21 7.47 16.82
N LEU A 287 23.71 8.71 17.00
CA LEU A 287 23.60 9.77 16.02
C LEU A 287 24.43 9.44 14.76
N THR A 288 25.63 8.92 14.92
CA THR A 288 26.50 8.51 13.82
C THR A 288 25.88 7.40 12.99
N ILE A 289 25.25 6.40 13.65
CA ILE A 289 24.49 5.33 12.97
C ILE A 289 23.35 5.92 12.16
N ALA A 290 22.57 6.84 12.74
CA ALA A 290 21.49 7.51 12.03
C ALA A 290 22.01 8.30 10.81
N ILE A 291 23.13 8.99 10.94
CA ILE A 291 23.79 9.72 9.83
C ILE A 291 24.27 8.75 8.76
N ILE A 292 24.89 7.63 9.13
CA ILE A 292 25.36 6.62 8.16
C ILE A 292 24.17 6.02 7.39
N VAL A 293 23.08 5.68 8.06
CA VAL A 293 21.86 5.16 7.42
C VAL A 293 21.26 6.22 6.49
N ALA A 294 21.16 7.47 6.94
CA ALA A 294 20.68 8.56 6.10
C ALA A 294 21.60 8.79 4.88
N ALA A 295 22.92 8.82 5.08
CA ALA A 295 23.90 8.94 4.01
C ALA A 295 23.81 7.78 3.01
N PHE A 296 23.65 6.55 3.48
CA PHE A 296 23.45 5.38 2.62
C PHE A 296 22.21 5.52 1.74
N ILE A 297 21.08 5.97 2.33
CA ILE A 297 19.83 6.21 1.58
C ILE A 297 20.04 7.32 0.53
N VAL A 298 20.73 8.40 0.89
CA VAL A 298 21.03 9.50 -0.02
C VAL A 298 21.96 9.05 -1.15
N ILE A 299 23.05 8.36 -0.82
CA ILE A 299 24.01 7.82 -1.79
C ILE A 299 23.30 6.87 -2.76
N LYS A 300 22.50 5.93 -2.24
CA LYS A 300 21.69 5.02 -3.07
C LYS A 300 20.80 5.80 -4.04
N LYS A 301 20.16 6.87 -3.57
CA LYS A 301 19.26 7.70 -4.40
C LYS A 301 20.05 8.53 -5.44
N VAL A 302 21.21 9.06 -5.09
CA VAL A 302 22.06 9.84 -5.98
C VAL A 302 22.71 8.94 -7.04
N VAL A 303 23.35 7.84 -6.61
CA VAL A 303 23.95 6.86 -7.51
C VAL A 303 22.91 6.25 -8.46
N GLY A 304 21.71 5.94 -7.95
CA GLY A 304 20.60 5.43 -8.78
C GLY A 304 20.09 6.43 -9.83
N ARG A 305 20.41 7.72 -9.72
CA ARG A 305 20.09 8.74 -10.74
C ARG A 305 21.16 8.87 -11.84
N THR A 306 22.38 8.42 -11.57
CA THR A 306 23.46 8.43 -12.58
C THR A 306 23.22 7.30 -13.60
N ALA A 307 23.72 7.51 -14.84
CA ALA A 307 23.52 6.52 -15.92
C ALA A 307 24.18 5.19 -15.62
N GLY A 308 25.41 5.18 -15.08
CA GLY A 308 26.16 3.99 -14.72
C GLY A 308 25.59 3.30 -13.46
N GLY A 309 25.29 4.09 -12.42
CA GLY A 309 24.77 3.56 -11.16
C GLY A 309 23.40 2.89 -11.32
N ALA A 310 22.49 3.48 -12.09
CA ALA A 310 21.21 2.87 -12.37
C ALA A 310 21.36 1.54 -13.14
N LYS A 311 22.24 1.47 -14.15
CA LYS A 311 22.53 0.23 -14.88
C LYS A 311 23.11 -0.85 -13.95
N PHE A 312 23.98 -0.46 -13.02
CA PHE A 312 24.54 -1.36 -12.01
C PHE A 312 23.45 -1.89 -11.05
N TYR A 313 22.57 -1.01 -10.55
CA TYR A 313 21.47 -1.46 -9.69
C TYR A 313 20.47 -2.35 -10.45
N ASP A 314 20.17 -2.05 -11.70
CA ASP A 314 19.29 -2.86 -12.54
C ASP A 314 19.90 -4.25 -12.79
N TRP A 315 21.21 -4.32 -13.05
CA TRP A 315 21.93 -5.58 -13.19
C TRP A 315 21.97 -6.38 -11.87
N LEU A 316 22.27 -5.70 -10.76
CA LEU A 316 22.30 -6.33 -9.44
C LEU A 316 20.91 -6.86 -9.06
N SER A 317 19.85 -6.12 -9.36
CA SER A 317 18.47 -6.53 -9.07
C SER A 317 18.05 -7.77 -9.85
N LEU A 318 18.55 -7.96 -11.07
CA LEU A 318 18.29 -9.16 -11.90
C LEU A 318 19.14 -10.37 -11.44
N LYS A 319 20.37 -10.15 -10.93
CA LYS A 319 21.26 -11.23 -10.49
C LYS A 319 21.12 -11.60 -9.01
N ALA A 320 20.40 -10.81 -8.21
CA ALA A 320 20.26 -11.07 -6.79
C ALA A 320 19.55 -12.41 -6.54
N PRO A 321 20.10 -13.27 -5.67
CA PRO A 321 19.43 -14.50 -5.28
C PRO A 321 18.07 -14.16 -4.65
N VAL A 322 17.05 -14.97 -4.87
CA VAL A 322 15.67 -14.80 -4.37
C VAL A 322 14.88 -13.69 -5.08
N THR A 323 15.42 -12.46 -5.22
CA THR A 323 14.67 -11.33 -5.82
C THR A 323 14.83 -11.24 -7.34
N GLY A 324 15.93 -11.79 -7.90
CA GLY A 324 16.23 -11.67 -9.33
C GLY A 324 15.17 -12.34 -10.22
N THR A 325 14.73 -13.53 -9.85
CA THR A 325 13.62 -14.22 -10.54
C THR A 325 12.33 -13.43 -10.51
N LEU A 326 11.99 -12.80 -9.39
CA LEU A 326 10.80 -11.93 -9.30
C LEU A 326 10.93 -10.70 -10.22
N VAL A 327 12.10 -10.04 -10.21
CA VAL A 327 12.35 -8.87 -11.07
C VAL A 327 12.28 -9.26 -12.55
N GLN A 328 12.89 -10.37 -12.94
CA GLN A 328 12.86 -10.89 -14.32
C GLN A 328 11.43 -11.19 -14.76
N ARG A 329 10.68 -12.01 -14.00
CA ARG A 329 9.30 -12.40 -14.32
C ARG A 329 8.38 -11.19 -14.40
N THR A 330 8.53 -10.23 -13.47
CA THR A 330 7.77 -8.96 -13.48
C THR A 330 8.11 -8.11 -14.71
N ALA A 331 9.39 -8.08 -15.13
CA ALA A 331 9.80 -7.35 -16.34
C ALA A 331 9.20 -7.97 -17.60
N VAL A 332 9.27 -9.30 -17.74
CA VAL A 332 8.67 -10.03 -18.87
C VAL A 332 7.16 -9.82 -18.92
N SER A 333 6.43 -10.05 -17.79
CA SER A 333 4.98 -9.83 -17.71
C SER A 333 4.61 -8.40 -18.12
N ARG A 334 5.33 -7.39 -17.61
CA ARG A 334 5.06 -5.98 -17.92
C ARG A 334 5.30 -5.67 -19.39
N VAL A 335 6.44 -6.08 -19.96
CA VAL A 335 6.78 -5.83 -21.37
C VAL A 335 5.76 -6.48 -22.29
N THR A 336 5.49 -7.77 -22.12
CA THR A 336 4.58 -8.51 -22.99
C THR A 336 3.14 -8.04 -22.85
N ARG A 337 2.69 -7.70 -21.64
CA ARG A 337 1.36 -7.13 -21.43
C ARG A 337 1.22 -5.76 -22.08
N THR A 338 2.20 -4.88 -21.89
CA THR A 338 2.14 -3.52 -22.47
C THR A 338 2.16 -3.59 -23.97
N LEU A 339 3.08 -4.40 -24.55
CA LEU A 339 3.20 -4.56 -26.00
C LEU A 339 1.95 -5.22 -26.59
N GLY A 340 1.47 -6.31 -25.98
CA GLY A 340 0.25 -7.00 -26.41
C GLY A 340 -0.98 -6.09 -26.36
N THR A 341 -1.12 -5.26 -25.31
CA THR A 341 -2.22 -4.30 -25.18
C THR A 341 -2.18 -3.22 -26.25
N LEU A 342 -0.99 -2.65 -26.54
CA LEU A 342 -0.82 -1.64 -27.59
C LEU A 342 -1.13 -2.20 -28.98
N LEU A 343 -0.56 -3.34 -29.32
CA LEU A 343 -0.80 -3.99 -30.61
C LEU A 343 -2.27 -4.37 -30.80
N SER A 344 -2.90 -4.95 -29.77
CA SER A 344 -4.33 -5.25 -29.81
C SER A 344 -5.20 -4.00 -29.96
N SER A 345 -4.71 -2.83 -29.53
CA SER A 345 -5.41 -1.54 -29.66
C SER A 345 -5.13 -0.84 -31.01
N GLY A 346 -4.39 -1.51 -31.92
CA GLY A 346 -4.09 -0.97 -33.27
C GLY A 346 -2.90 0.00 -33.29
N VAL A 347 -2.13 0.13 -32.23
CA VAL A 347 -0.91 0.96 -32.22
C VAL A 347 0.16 0.27 -33.06
N PRO A 348 0.80 0.95 -34.05
CA PRO A 348 1.86 0.38 -34.85
C PRO A 348 3.01 -0.19 -34.01
N ILE A 349 3.60 -1.31 -34.45
CA ILE A 349 4.60 -2.06 -33.71
C ILE A 349 5.83 -1.22 -33.32
N LEU A 350 6.36 -0.40 -34.21
CA LEU A 350 7.51 0.46 -33.93
C LEU A 350 7.20 1.47 -32.87
N GLN A 351 6.02 2.09 -32.92
CA GLN A 351 5.57 3.03 -31.88
C GLN A 351 5.33 2.30 -30.55
N SER A 352 4.76 1.11 -30.58
CA SER A 352 4.54 0.28 -29.39
C SER A 352 5.87 -0.08 -28.70
N LEU A 353 6.89 -0.45 -29.46
CA LEU A 353 8.22 -0.75 -28.92
C LEU A 353 8.86 0.48 -28.22
N VAL A 354 8.74 1.67 -28.80
CA VAL A 354 9.21 2.92 -28.17
C VAL A 354 8.50 3.17 -26.83
N ILE A 355 7.17 3.03 -26.80
CA ILE A 355 6.37 3.24 -25.59
C ILE A 355 6.77 2.25 -24.50
N VAL A 356 6.89 0.95 -24.86
CA VAL A 356 7.26 -0.11 -23.91
C VAL A 356 8.68 0.09 -23.39
N ARG A 357 9.63 0.45 -24.26
CA ARG A 357 11.01 0.80 -23.87
C ARG A 357 11.04 1.89 -22.80
N ASP A 358 10.27 2.96 -23.00
CA ASP A 358 10.26 4.13 -22.11
C ASP A 358 9.54 3.86 -20.78
N THR A 359 8.63 2.88 -20.76
CA THR A 359 7.82 2.54 -19.58
C THR A 359 8.33 1.35 -18.78
N THR A 360 9.30 0.57 -19.31
CA THR A 360 9.76 -0.68 -18.66
C THR A 360 10.48 -0.47 -17.33
N GLY A 361 11.11 0.68 -17.10
CA GLY A 361 11.76 1.06 -15.85
C GLY A 361 13.10 0.37 -15.56
N ASN A 362 13.50 -0.68 -16.29
CA ASN A 362 14.80 -1.34 -16.20
C ASN A 362 15.62 -1.07 -17.45
N ARG A 363 16.83 -0.56 -17.29
CA ARG A 363 17.68 -0.12 -18.42
C ARG A 363 18.19 -1.26 -19.29
N ILE A 364 18.37 -2.46 -18.71
CA ILE A 364 18.80 -3.63 -19.49
C ILE A 364 17.68 -4.05 -20.45
N VAL A 365 16.45 -4.10 -19.93
CA VAL A 365 15.27 -4.41 -20.73
C VAL A 365 14.99 -3.30 -21.75
N SER A 366 15.13 -2.04 -21.35
CA SER A 366 14.99 -0.88 -22.25
C SER A 366 15.99 -0.94 -23.42
N GLN A 367 17.26 -1.31 -23.16
CA GLN A 367 18.25 -1.48 -24.20
C GLN A 367 17.91 -2.65 -25.15
N ALA A 368 17.43 -3.78 -24.58
CA ALA A 368 17.01 -4.90 -25.41
C ALA A 368 15.83 -4.52 -26.34
N LEU A 369 14.85 -3.78 -25.81
CA LEU A 369 13.73 -3.29 -26.61
C LEU A 369 14.15 -2.26 -27.67
N GLN A 370 15.19 -1.46 -27.40
CA GLN A 370 15.78 -0.60 -28.42
C GLN A 370 16.39 -1.43 -29.56
N ASN A 371 17.15 -2.47 -29.25
CA ASN A 371 17.73 -3.36 -30.26
C ASN A 371 16.63 -4.05 -31.10
N VAL A 372 15.53 -4.49 -30.43
CA VAL A 372 14.36 -5.04 -31.14
C VAL A 372 13.73 -3.99 -32.05
N HIS A 373 13.54 -2.77 -31.56
CA HIS A 373 12.97 -1.68 -32.37
C HIS A 373 13.82 -1.42 -33.62
N ASP A 374 15.14 -1.37 -33.48
CA ASP A 374 16.04 -1.07 -34.56
C ASP A 374 16.06 -2.21 -35.62
N ALA A 375 16.07 -3.48 -35.16
CA ALA A 375 15.97 -4.65 -36.05
C ALA A 375 14.63 -4.69 -36.82
N VAL A 376 13.51 -4.46 -36.12
CA VAL A 376 12.18 -4.39 -36.76
C VAL A 376 12.09 -3.25 -37.78
N LYS A 377 12.73 -2.10 -37.47
CA LYS A 377 12.80 -0.96 -38.38
C LYS A 377 13.59 -1.29 -39.67
N GLU A 378 14.61 -2.15 -39.56
CA GLU A 378 15.42 -2.65 -40.70
C GLU A 378 14.74 -3.78 -41.45
N GLY A 379 13.58 -4.25 -40.98
CA GLY A 379 12.82 -5.36 -41.61
C GLY A 379 13.20 -6.72 -41.07
N GLU A 380 14.01 -6.78 -40.01
CA GLU A 380 14.32 -8.02 -39.32
C GLU A 380 13.20 -8.36 -38.29
N GLY A 381 13.11 -9.63 -37.89
CA GLY A 381 12.14 -10.08 -36.89
C GLY A 381 12.52 -9.66 -35.48
N MET A 382 11.55 -9.76 -34.57
CA MET A 382 11.77 -9.48 -33.14
C MET A 382 12.53 -10.61 -32.42
N THR A 383 12.45 -11.82 -32.92
CA THR A 383 12.89 -13.07 -32.30
C THR A 383 14.40 -13.07 -32.01
N GLN A 384 15.22 -12.72 -33.01
CA GLN A 384 16.68 -12.75 -32.88
C GLN A 384 17.20 -11.74 -31.82
N PRO A 385 16.84 -10.44 -31.85
CA PRO A 385 17.32 -9.48 -30.84
C PRO A 385 16.75 -9.76 -29.44
N LEU A 386 15.56 -10.35 -29.31
CA LEU A 386 15.03 -10.77 -28.01
C LEU A 386 15.83 -11.93 -27.42
N SER A 387 16.26 -12.90 -28.23
CA SER A 387 17.03 -14.07 -27.79
C SER A 387 18.40 -13.68 -27.20
N GLN A 388 18.96 -12.56 -27.60
CA GLN A 388 20.25 -12.05 -27.10
C GLN A 388 20.11 -11.41 -25.70
N CYS A 389 18.90 -11.16 -25.23
CA CYS A 389 18.69 -10.58 -23.91
C CYS A 389 18.38 -11.66 -22.87
N PRO A 390 19.23 -11.84 -21.82
CA PRO A 390 19.05 -12.89 -20.82
C PRO A 390 17.80 -12.70 -19.94
N VAL A 391 17.11 -11.58 -20.07
CA VAL A 391 15.85 -11.32 -19.34
C VAL A 391 14.70 -12.13 -19.94
N PHE A 392 14.71 -12.37 -21.27
CA PHE A 392 13.64 -13.10 -21.95
C PHE A 392 14.00 -14.59 -22.05
N PRO A 393 13.27 -15.48 -21.33
CA PRO A 393 13.51 -16.92 -21.43
C PRO A 393 13.18 -17.49 -22.81
N PRO A 394 13.76 -18.64 -23.20
CA PRO A 394 13.56 -19.25 -24.51
C PRO A 394 12.09 -19.44 -24.90
N MET A 395 11.24 -19.82 -23.94
CA MET A 395 9.79 -19.98 -24.19
C MET A 395 9.14 -18.68 -24.66
N VAL A 396 9.54 -17.52 -24.09
CA VAL A 396 9.01 -16.22 -24.51
C VAL A 396 9.43 -15.92 -25.96
N VAL A 397 10.70 -16.18 -26.28
CA VAL A 397 11.26 -15.97 -27.64
C VAL A 397 10.52 -16.85 -28.67
N SER A 398 10.34 -18.14 -28.36
CA SER A 398 9.60 -19.05 -29.25
C SER A 398 8.13 -18.67 -29.44
N MET A 399 7.46 -18.19 -28.39
CA MET A 399 6.07 -17.72 -28.54
C MET A 399 5.98 -16.42 -29.34
N VAL A 400 6.97 -15.54 -29.27
CA VAL A 400 7.05 -14.34 -30.11
C VAL A 400 7.29 -14.75 -31.58
N GLU A 401 8.20 -15.69 -31.84
CA GLU A 401 8.46 -16.26 -33.16
C GLU A 401 7.18 -16.79 -33.82
N VAL A 402 6.46 -17.67 -33.10
CA VAL A 402 5.17 -18.19 -33.61
C VAL A 402 4.18 -17.05 -33.85
N GLY A 403 4.15 -16.03 -32.98
CA GLY A 403 3.28 -14.87 -33.16
C GLY A 403 3.63 -14.01 -34.36
N GLU A 404 4.93 -13.87 -34.69
CA GLU A 404 5.41 -13.19 -35.91
C GLU A 404 5.04 -13.96 -37.17
N GLU A 405 5.34 -15.28 -37.21
CA GLU A 405 5.06 -16.13 -38.34
C GLU A 405 3.56 -16.27 -38.69
N THR A 406 2.73 -16.35 -37.65
CA THR A 406 1.27 -16.50 -37.78
C THR A 406 0.50 -15.18 -37.88
N GLY A 407 1.16 -14.03 -37.70
CA GLY A 407 0.52 -12.72 -37.60
C GLY A 407 -0.32 -12.50 -36.34
N ALA A 408 -0.25 -13.43 -35.35
CA ALA A 408 -1.01 -13.40 -34.12
C ALA A 408 -0.18 -12.90 -32.92
N LEU A 409 0.76 -11.98 -33.16
CA LEU A 409 1.72 -11.50 -32.19
C LEU A 409 1.04 -10.91 -30.91
N ALA A 410 -0.04 -10.13 -31.10
CA ALA A 410 -0.76 -9.53 -29.99
C ALA A 410 -1.36 -10.57 -29.03
N ASP A 411 -1.92 -11.66 -29.58
CA ASP A 411 -2.50 -12.75 -28.80
C ASP A 411 -1.43 -13.57 -28.08
N MET A 412 -0.30 -13.86 -28.77
CA MET A 412 0.83 -14.56 -28.15
C MET A 412 1.42 -13.75 -27.00
N LEU A 413 1.64 -12.46 -27.17
CA LEU A 413 2.11 -11.56 -26.09
C LEU A 413 1.14 -11.51 -24.91
N THR A 414 -0.15 -11.52 -25.17
CA THR A 414 -1.17 -11.56 -24.10
C THR A 414 -1.14 -12.89 -23.35
N ARG A 415 -0.95 -14.02 -24.04
CA ARG A 415 -0.77 -15.33 -23.40
C ARG A 415 0.49 -15.39 -22.55
N ILE A 416 1.63 -14.93 -23.09
CA ILE A 416 2.88 -14.80 -22.32
C ILE A 416 2.64 -13.97 -21.06
N ALA A 417 2.02 -12.81 -21.20
CA ALA A 417 1.74 -11.92 -20.05
C ALA A 417 0.91 -12.60 -18.97
N ASN A 418 -0.13 -13.36 -19.34
CA ASN A 418 -0.95 -14.08 -18.37
C ASN A 418 -0.16 -15.19 -17.66
N THR A 419 0.61 -15.98 -18.40
CA THR A 419 1.49 -17.01 -17.82
C THR A 419 2.50 -16.39 -16.86
N TYR A 420 3.10 -15.26 -17.24
CA TYR A 420 4.08 -14.59 -16.37
C TYR A 420 3.46 -13.85 -15.19
N ASP A 421 2.18 -13.49 -15.21
CA ASP A 421 1.47 -13.03 -14.01
C ASP A 421 1.40 -14.16 -12.97
N ASP A 422 1.06 -15.38 -13.38
CA ASP A 422 1.05 -16.56 -12.50
C ASP A 422 2.47 -16.88 -11.99
N GLU A 423 3.47 -16.75 -12.86
CA GLU A 423 4.88 -16.93 -12.51
C GLU A 423 5.38 -15.86 -11.50
N VAL A 424 4.92 -14.62 -11.59
CA VAL A 424 5.17 -13.58 -10.60
C VAL A 424 4.52 -13.95 -9.27
N ASP A 425 3.28 -14.46 -9.30
CA ASP A 425 2.58 -14.91 -8.11
C ASP A 425 3.35 -16.02 -7.39
N ASN A 426 3.84 -17.00 -8.14
CA ASN A 426 4.67 -18.10 -7.62
C ASN A 426 6.02 -17.60 -7.09
N ALA A 427 6.66 -16.65 -7.81
CA ALA A 427 7.92 -16.06 -7.36
C ALA A 427 7.78 -15.26 -6.06
N VAL A 428 6.67 -14.53 -5.89
CA VAL A 428 6.36 -13.81 -4.64
C VAL A 428 6.17 -14.78 -3.49
N ALA A 429 5.42 -15.86 -3.69
CA ALA A 429 5.21 -16.90 -2.68
C ALA A 429 6.53 -17.58 -2.29
N GLY A 430 7.33 -17.99 -3.28
CA GLY A 430 8.63 -18.60 -3.07
C GLY A 430 9.62 -17.67 -2.35
N MET A 431 9.64 -16.39 -2.71
CA MET A 431 10.46 -15.38 -2.04
C MET A 431 10.08 -15.24 -0.56
N THR A 432 8.79 -15.17 -0.26
CA THR A 432 8.31 -15.06 1.12
C THR A 432 8.68 -16.29 1.93
N ALA A 433 8.50 -17.49 1.37
CA ALA A 433 8.86 -18.75 2.01
C ALA A 433 10.39 -18.90 2.26
N ALA A 434 11.22 -18.34 1.36
CA ALA A 434 12.68 -18.39 1.52
C ALA A 434 13.21 -17.36 2.54
N ILE A 435 12.56 -16.22 2.69
CA ILE A 435 12.97 -15.17 3.63
C ILE A 435 12.72 -15.61 5.09
N GLU A 436 11.66 -16.35 5.37
CA GLU A 436 11.30 -16.74 6.73
C GLU A 436 12.38 -17.56 7.45
N PRO A 437 12.89 -18.69 6.89
CA PRO A 437 13.99 -19.42 7.53
C PRO A 437 15.26 -18.58 7.68
N ALA A 438 15.57 -17.73 6.70
CA ALA A 438 16.74 -16.87 6.76
C ALA A 438 16.62 -15.86 7.92
N LEU A 439 15.46 -15.26 8.13
CA LEU A 439 15.21 -14.36 9.27
C LEU A 439 15.33 -15.10 10.61
N ILE A 440 14.79 -16.33 10.71
CA ILE A 440 14.87 -17.13 11.93
C ILE A 440 16.34 -17.44 12.25
N ILE A 441 17.14 -17.86 11.28
CA ILE A 441 18.55 -18.18 11.46
C ILE A 441 19.33 -16.94 11.92
N VAL A 442 19.13 -15.80 11.27
CA VAL A 442 19.81 -14.55 11.65
C VAL A 442 19.42 -14.13 13.06
N LEU A 443 18.11 -14.19 13.40
CA LEU A 443 17.64 -13.83 14.73
C LEU A 443 18.18 -14.77 15.81
N ALA A 444 18.18 -16.09 15.55
CA ALA A 444 18.71 -17.10 16.45
C ALA A 444 20.22 -16.88 16.71
N LEU A 445 20.97 -16.55 15.65
CA LEU A 445 22.40 -16.27 15.76
C LEU A 445 22.67 -15.02 16.60
N VAL A 446 21.94 -13.93 16.35
CA VAL A 446 22.11 -12.68 17.10
C VAL A 446 21.72 -12.85 18.56
N VAL A 447 20.51 -13.35 18.82
CA VAL A 447 20.01 -13.55 20.19
C VAL A 447 20.82 -14.60 20.92
N GLY A 448 21.17 -15.71 20.25
CA GLY A 448 22.01 -16.76 20.82
C GLY A 448 23.39 -16.26 21.23
N THR A 449 24.01 -15.41 20.40
CA THR A 449 25.31 -14.80 20.75
C THR A 449 25.20 -13.91 22.00
N ILE A 450 24.14 -13.10 22.09
CA ILE A 450 23.90 -12.24 23.28
C ILE A 450 23.70 -13.10 24.53
N VAL A 451 22.87 -14.15 24.42
CA VAL A 451 22.61 -15.05 25.56
C VAL A 451 23.90 -15.75 26.01
N ILE A 452 24.67 -16.33 25.08
CA ILE A 452 25.95 -16.95 25.39
C ILE A 452 26.91 -15.94 26.03
N ALA A 453 27.01 -14.73 25.52
CA ALA A 453 27.84 -13.67 26.03
C ALA A 453 27.49 -13.29 27.49
N MET A 454 26.22 -13.38 27.87
CA MET A 454 25.75 -13.09 29.23
C MET A 454 25.99 -14.28 30.20
N PHE A 455 25.91 -15.54 29.72
CA PHE A 455 26.08 -16.71 30.56
C PHE A 455 27.56 -17.06 30.82
N LEU A 456 28.47 -16.81 29.87
CA LEU A 456 29.88 -17.14 30.00
C LEU A 456 30.57 -16.55 31.26
N PRO A 457 30.38 -15.27 31.61
CA PRO A 457 30.93 -14.70 32.85
C PRO A 457 30.39 -15.38 34.11
N MET A 458 29.08 -15.72 34.12
CA MET A 458 28.48 -16.42 35.26
C MET A 458 29.14 -17.81 35.51
N ILE A 459 29.39 -18.56 34.44
CA ILE A 459 30.09 -19.85 34.54
C ILE A 459 31.51 -19.64 35.09
N LYS A 460 32.23 -18.60 34.65
CA LYS A 460 33.56 -18.26 35.13
C LYS A 460 33.56 -17.89 36.60
N ILE A 461 32.58 -17.13 37.07
CA ILE A 461 32.39 -16.76 38.48
C ILE A 461 32.15 -18.03 39.32
N ILE A 462 31.24 -18.91 38.90
CA ILE A 462 30.95 -20.16 39.60
C ILE A 462 32.22 -21.04 39.71
N SER A 463 33.00 -21.17 38.62
CA SER A 463 34.21 -21.93 38.62
C SER A 463 35.31 -21.34 39.51
N SER A 464 35.40 -20.02 39.65
CA SER A 464 36.35 -19.37 40.55
C SER A 464 35.97 -19.51 42.03
N VAL A 465 34.66 -19.56 42.36
CA VAL A 465 34.18 -19.80 43.72
C VAL A 465 34.30 -21.27 44.13
N THR A 466 34.07 -22.21 43.22
CA THR A 466 34.14 -23.65 43.48
C THR A 466 35.56 -24.25 43.35
N GLY A 467 36.46 -23.59 42.62
CA GLY A 467 37.87 -24.06 42.44
C GLY A 467 38.87 -23.46 43.40
N GLY A 468 38.47 -22.67 44.41
CA GLY A 468 39.29 -22.04 45.42
C GLY A 468 39.25 -22.75 46.80
N GLY A 469 39.05 -24.10 46.79
CA GLY A 469 39.17 -24.95 47.97
C GLY A 469 40.41 -25.88 47.88
#